data_bec74620d7b7f8f153e7834f82285c38
#
_entry.id   bec74620d7b7f8f153e7834f82285c38
#
_cell.length_a   1.000
_cell.length_b   1.000
_cell.length_c   1.000
_cell.angle_alpha   90.00
_cell.angle_beta   90.00
_cell.angle_gamma   90.00
#
_symmetry.space_group_name_H-M   'P 1'
#
loop_
_entity.id
_entity.type
_entity.pdbx_description
1 polymer ?
#
loop_
_entity_poly.entity_id
_entity_poly.type
_entity_poly.pdbx_seq_one_letter_code
_entity_poly.pdbx_strand_id
1 'polypeptide(L)'
;LEEEIQAKNLNAPRLTPDSINSLIKEKAFYKLTSKLTVCVITLQNGFELTGESSCVSPENYNQQIGEDIAFTNARDKIWPLAGYALKQKLYEESLWSQTENTTNNYVDYQKNK
;
A
#
# COMPACT_ATOMS: atom_id res chain seq x y z
N LEU A 1 6.19 3.71 -18.01
CA LEU A 1 5.48 4.76 -17.25
C LEU A 1 6.40 5.50 -16.30
N GLU A 2 7.17 4.78 -15.51
CA GLU A 2 8.14 5.40 -14.61
C GLU A 2 9.17 6.21 -15.37
N GLU A 3 9.63 5.69 -16.49
CA GLU A 3 10.59 6.37 -17.32
C GLU A 3 10.04 7.66 -17.90
N GLU A 4 8.77 7.65 -18.29
CA GLU A 4 8.13 8.86 -18.78
C GLU A 4 8.06 9.95 -17.72
N ILE A 5 7.77 9.56 -16.48
CA ILE A 5 7.69 10.50 -15.37
C ILE A 5 9.05 11.16 -15.14
N GLN A 6 10.11 10.37 -15.17
CA GLN A 6 11.45 10.90 -14.96
C GLN A 6 11.92 11.76 -16.14
N ALA A 7 11.60 11.34 -17.36
CA ALA A 7 11.98 12.10 -18.54
C ALA A 7 11.33 13.47 -18.57
N LYS A 8 10.15 13.60 -17.95
CA LYS A 8 9.44 14.89 -17.88
C LYS A 8 9.79 15.69 -16.64
N ASN A 9 10.75 15.22 -15.84
CA ASN A 9 11.17 15.88 -14.60
C ASN A 9 10.03 16.09 -13.62
N LEU A 10 9.15 15.08 -13.51
CA LEU A 10 8.05 15.15 -12.58
C LEU A 10 8.54 14.65 -11.22
N ASN A 11 8.85 15.57 -10.34
CA ASN A 11 9.49 15.29 -9.06
C ASN A 11 8.53 15.26 -7.87
N ALA A 12 7.22 15.34 -8.12
CA ALA A 12 6.24 15.26 -7.04
C ALA A 12 6.31 13.87 -6.38
N PRO A 13 6.02 13.78 -5.08
CA PRO A 13 6.00 12.49 -4.40
C PRO A 13 5.02 11.53 -5.06
N ARG A 14 5.44 10.29 -5.20
CA ARG A 14 4.61 9.28 -5.83
C ARG A 14 5.01 7.90 -5.31
N LEU A 15 4.12 6.93 -5.54
CA LEU A 15 4.39 5.54 -5.19
C LEU A 15 5.06 4.83 -6.36
N THR A 16 5.97 3.92 -6.04
CA THR A 16 6.63 3.06 -7.01
C THR A 16 6.53 1.62 -6.52
N PRO A 17 6.76 0.62 -7.40
CA PRO A 17 6.80 -0.76 -6.93
C PRO A 17 7.79 -0.97 -5.79
N ASP A 18 8.94 -0.31 -5.83
CA ASP A 18 9.92 -0.43 -4.75
C ASP A 18 9.40 0.15 -3.44
N SER A 19 8.69 1.29 -3.49
CA SER A 19 8.13 1.85 -2.26
C SER A 19 7.05 0.94 -1.69
N ILE A 20 6.25 0.28 -2.55
CA ILE A 20 5.25 -0.68 -2.08
C ILE A 20 5.95 -1.87 -1.42
N ASN A 21 6.97 -2.42 -2.06
CA ASN A 21 7.70 -3.56 -1.50
C ASN A 21 8.34 -3.22 -0.16
N SER A 22 8.82 -2.00 0.01
CA SER A 22 9.46 -1.58 1.26
C SER A 22 8.49 -1.50 2.44
N LEU A 23 7.18 -1.44 2.17
CA LEU A 23 6.18 -1.44 3.24
C LEU A 23 5.92 -2.81 3.81
N ILE A 24 6.34 -3.88 3.13
CA ILE A 24 6.09 -5.25 3.55
C ILE A 24 7.13 -5.64 4.60
N LYS A 25 6.64 -6.02 5.78
CA LYS A 25 7.49 -6.51 6.85
C LYS A 25 7.70 -8.01 6.72
N GLU A 26 6.60 -8.74 6.51
CA GLU A 26 6.66 -10.19 6.34
C GLU A 26 5.45 -10.70 5.60
N LYS A 27 5.55 -11.92 5.10
CA LYS A 27 4.45 -12.60 4.43
C LYS A 27 4.41 -14.05 4.89
N ALA A 28 3.21 -14.63 4.90
CA ALA A 28 3.01 -16.02 5.26
C ALA A 28 1.96 -16.63 4.33
N PHE A 29 2.10 -17.90 4.06
CA PHE A 29 1.20 -18.60 3.16
C PHE A 29 0.52 -19.75 3.89
N TYR A 30 -0.76 -19.92 3.61
CA TYR A 30 -1.56 -20.97 4.24
C TYR A 30 -2.39 -21.67 3.16
N LYS A 31 -2.28 -22.98 3.09
CA LYS A 31 -3.14 -23.77 2.23
C LYS A 31 -4.35 -24.21 3.05
N LEU A 32 -5.46 -23.52 2.86
CA LEU A 32 -6.65 -23.76 3.68
C LEU A 32 -7.46 -24.95 3.21
N THR A 33 -7.44 -25.22 1.91
CA THR A 33 -8.12 -26.38 1.34
C THR A 33 -7.20 -27.02 0.29
N SER A 34 -7.67 -28.08 -0.34
CA SER A 34 -6.90 -28.70 -1.41
C SER A 34 -6.68 -27.80 -2.62
N LYS A 35 -7.41 -26.69 -2.70
CA LYS A 35 -7.37 -25.77 -3.84
C LYS A 35 -7.08 -24.34 -3.48
N LEU A 36 -7.22 -23.96 -2.22
CA LEU A 36 -7.17 -22.57 -1.81
C LEU A 36 -5.91 -22.24 -1.03
N THR A 37 -5.16 -21.27 -1.51
CA THR A 37 -3.97 -20.73 -0.83
C THR A 37 -4.23 -19.28 -0.46
N VAL A 38 -3.87 -18.92 0.77
CA VAL A 38 -4.02 -17.56 1.27
C VAL A 38 -2.65 -17.01 1.64
N CYS A 39 -2.36 -15.79 1.20
CA CYS A 39 -1.17 -15.07 1.62
C CYS A 39 -1.58 -13.98 2.60
N VAL A 40 -0.91 -13.93 3.74
CA VAL A 40 -1.07 -12.85 4.71
C VAL A 40 0.17 -11.98 4.62
N ILE A 41 0.00 -10.70 4.33
CA ILE A 41 1.08 -9.73 4.34
C ILE A 41 0.93 -8.87 5.58
N THR A 42 2.02 -8.72 6.34
CA THR A 42 2.08 -7.79 7.46
C THR A 42 2.95 -6.61 7.04
N LEU A 43 2.41 -5.41 7.14
CA LEU A 43 3.14 -4.20 6.80
C LEU A 43 4.02 -3.75 7.98
N GLN A 44 4.91 -2.80 7.72
CA GLN A 44 5.86 -2.33 8.74
C GLN A 44 5.17 -1.77 9.98
N ASN A 45 3.98 -1.19 9.80
CA ASN A 45 3.24 -0.65 10.95
C ASN A 45 2.34 -1.68 11.63
N GLY A 46 2.40 -2.95 11.19
CA GLY A 46 1.60 -4.01 11.78
C GLY A 46 0.25 -4.24 11.12
N PHE A 47 -0.14 -3.41 10.16
CA PHE A 47 -1.39 -3.61 9.44
C PHE A 47 -1.29 -4.88 8.60
N GLU A 48 -2.36 -5.67 8.57
CA GLU A 48 -2.35 -6.95 7.87
C GLU A 48 -3.40 -6.96 6.76
N LEU A 49 -3.06 -7.66 5.68
CA LEU A 49 -3.99 -7.86 4.58
C LEU A 49 -3.73 -9.20 3.93
N THR A 50 -4.71 -9.68 3.18
CA THR A 50 -4.67 -11.02 2.60
C THR A 50 -4.91 -10.99 1.11
N GLY A 51 -4.43 -12.01 0.44
CA GLY A 51 -4.77 -12.30 -0.94
C GLY A 51 -4.96 -13.80 -1.09
N GLU A 52 -5.82 -14.20 -2.00
CA GLU A 52 -6.16 -15.60 -2.18
C GLU A 52 -5.88 -16.05 -3.60
N SER A 53 -5.65 -17.33 -3.74
CA SER A 53 -5.52 -18.01 -5.03
C SER A 53 -6.22 -19.36 -4.91
N SER A 54 -7.01 -19.71 -5.92
CA SER A 54 -7.72 -20.99 -5.90
C SER A 54 -7.65 -21.62 -7.29
N CYS A 55 -7.34 -22.90 -7.35
CA CYS A 55 -7.40 -23.65 -8.59
C CYS A 55 -8.75 -24.33 -8.72
N VAL A 56 -9.13 -24.65 -9.96
CA VAL A 56 -10.44 -25.25 -10.22
C VAL A 56 -10.52 -26.67 -9.70
N SER A 57 -9.46 -27.43 -9.86
CA SER A 57 -9.43 -28.81 -9.35
C SER A 57 -8.10 -29.10 -8.68
N PRO A 58 -8.09 -30.02 -7.68
CA PRO A 58 -6.87 -30.35 -6.95
C PRO A 58 -5.74 -30.87 -7.83
N GLU A 59 -6.08 -31.55 -8.92
CA GLU A 59 -5.07 -32.10 -9.81
C GLU A 59 -4.24 -31.03 -10.50
N ASN A 60 -4.79 -29.83 -10.62
CA ASN A 60 -4.11 -28.70 -11.24
C ASN A 60 -3.41 -27.81 -10.22
N TYR A 61 -3.43 -28.15 -8.95
CA TYR A 61 -2.81 -27.34 -7.93
C TYR A 61 -1.29 -27.35 -8.09
N ASN A 62 -0.70 -26.17 -8.09
CA ASN A 62 0.74 -26.00 -8.03
C ASN A 62 1.01 -25.01 -6.90
N GLN A 63 1.72 -25.45 -5.89
CA GLN A 63 1.92 -24.63 -4.69
C GLN A 63 2.64 -23.33 -4.99
N GLN A 64 3.69 -23.36 -5.81
CA GLN A 64 4.44 -22.14 -6.10
C GLN A 64 3.59 -21.14 -6.87
N ILE A 65 2.84 -21.60 -7.87
CA ILE A 65 1.97 -20.73 -8.64
C ILE A 65 0.87 -20.18 -7.74
N GLY A 66 0.28 -21.01 -6.89
CA GLY A 66 -0.75 -20.57 -5.95
C GLY A 66 -0.24 -19.50 -5.01
N GLU A 67 0.97 -19.69 -4.47
CA GLU A 67 1.56 -18.71 -3.56
C GLU A 67 1.88 -17.41 -4.29
N ASP A 68 2.41 -17.49 -5.50
CA ASP A 68 2.74 -16.29 -6.28
C ASP A 68 1.49 -15.46 -6.57
N ILE A 69 0.40 -16.12 -6.96
CA ILE A 69 -0.85 -15.43 -7.25
C ILE A 69 -1.45 -14.84 -5.97
N ALA A 70 -1.46 -15.61 -4.88
CA ALA A 70 -1.98 -15.13 -3.61
C ALA A 70 -1.19 -13.92 -3.12
N PHE A 71 0.14 -13.96 -3.24
CA PHE A 71 0.98 -12.84 -2.85
C PHE A 71 0.69 -11.61 -3.70
N THR A 72 0.61 -11.79 -5.03
CA THR A 72 0.31 -10.66 -5.92
C THR A 72 -1.03 -10.03 -5.58
N ASN A 73 -2.04 -10.86 -5.32
CA ASN A 73 -3.37 -10.35 -4.98
C ASN A 73 -3.35 -9.59 -3.66
N ALA A 74 -2.60 -10.08 -2.67
CA ALA A 74 -2.45 -9.36 -1.40
C ALA A 74 -1.68 -8.06 -1.60
N ARG A 75 -0.57 -8.11 -2.34
CA ARG A 75 0.28 -6.94 -2.58
C ARG A 75 -0.47 -5.84 -3.31
N ASP A 76 -1.34 -6.21 -4.26
CA ASP A 76 -2.11 -5.22 -5.00
C ASP A 76 -3.00 -4.38 -4.10
N LYS A 77 -3.40 -4.91 -2.95
CA LYS A 77 -4.22 -4.17 -2.00
C LYS A 77 -3.44 -3.08 -1.27
N ILE A 78 -2.11 -3.14 -1.31
CA ILE A 78 -1.29 -2.12 -0.65
C ILE A 78 -1.36 -0.79 -1.39
N TRP A 79 -1.47 -0.82 -2.73
CA TRP A 79 -1.45 0.41 -3.52
C TRP A 79 -2.48 1.45 -3.07
N PRO A 80 -3.77 1.11 -2.95
CA PRO A 80 -4.73 2.12 -2.50
C PRO A 80 -4.48 2.57 -1.07
N LEU A 81 -4.02 1.67 -0.20
CA LEU A 81 -3.71 2.05 1.18
C LEU A 81 -2.53 3.02 1.23
N ALA A 82 -1.46 2.69 0.51
CA ALA A 82 -0.28 3.56 0.46
C ALA A 82 -0.59 4.87 -0.23
N GLY A 83 -1.45 4.84 -1.25
CA GLY A 83 -1.88 6.04 -1.94
C GLY A 83 -2.62 6.97 -1.00
N TYR A 84 -3.55 6.44 -0.23
CA TYR A 84 -4.26 7.24 0.75
C TYR A 84 -3.30 7.81 1.81
N ALA A 85 -2.38 6.97 2.30
CA ALA A 85 -1.43 7.40 3.32
C ALA A 85 -0.55 8.54 2.81
N LEU A 86 -0.06 8.43 1.57
CA LEU A 86 0.75 9.48 0.98
C LEU A 86 -0.07 10.76 0.79
N LYS A 87 -1.29 10.63 0.28
CA LYS A 87 -2.14 11.79 0.08
C LYS A 87 -2.45 12.48 1.40
N GLN A 88 -2.70 11.70 2.45
CA GLN A 88 -2.98 12.25 3.77
C GLN A 88 -1.77 13.01 4.31
N LYS A 89 -0.57 12.43 4.12
CA LYS A 89 0.65 13.09 4.55
C LYS A 89 0.85 14.42 3.85
N LEU A 90 0.66 14.44 2.53
CA LEU A 90 0.80 15.66 1.74
C LEU A 90 -0.24 16.71 2.15
N TYR A 91 -1.44 16.26 2.44
CA TYR A 91 -2.50 17.15 2.90
C TYR A 91 -2.13 17.79 4.23
N GLU A 92 -1.63 17.01 5.16
CA GLU A 92 -1.23 17.52 6.48
C GLU A 92 -0.06 18.48 6.35
N GLU A 93 0.91 18.19 5.49
CA GLU A 93 2.02 19.11 5.24
C GLU A 93 1.54 20.40 4.61
N SER A 94 0.55 20.32 3.73
CA SER A 94 -0.07 21.48 3.14
C SER A 94 -0.73 22.37 4.19
N LEU A 95 -1.45 21.76 5.13
CA LEU A 95 -2.07 22.51 6.23
C LEU A 95 -1.02 23.16 7.09
N TRP A 96 0.08 22.48 7.37
CA TRP A 96 1.17 23.03 8.16
C TRP A 96 1.78 24.25 7.47
N SER A 97 2.00 24.17 6.15
CA SER A 97 2.53 25.29 5.39
C SER A 97 1.56 26.46 5.39
N GLN A 98 0.27 26.21 5.27
CA GLN A 98 -0.75 27.25 5.35
C GLN A 98 -0.77 27.91 6.71
N THR A 99 -0.58 27.11 7.76
CA THR A 99 -0.51 27.63 9.11
C THR A 99 0.65 28.60 9.25
N GLU A 100 1.80 28.28 8.68
CA GLU A 100 2.95 29.19 8.71
C GLU A 100 2.67 30.49 7.98
N ASN A 101 1.96 30.42 6.85
CA ASN A 101 1.70 31.59 6.02
C ASN A 101 0.54 32.44 6.53
N THR A 102 -0.43 31.83 7.18
CA THR A 102 -1.61 32.52 7.69
C THR A 102 -1.80 32.19 9.17
N THR A 103 -0.71 32.22 9.87
CA THR A 103 -0.61 31.67 11.22
C THR A 103 -1.70 32.15 12.17
N ASN A 104 -1.92 33.45 12.22
CA ASN A 104 -2.82 33.98 13.23
C ASN A 104 -4.24 33.46 13.08
N ASN A 105 -4.72 33.41 11.86
CA ASN A 105 -6.09 32.96 11.62
C ASN A 105 -6.25 31.49 12.00
N TYR A 106 -5.31 30.65 11.62
CA TYR A 106 -5.39 29.24 11.89
C TYR A 106 -5.24 28.96 13.40
N VAL A 107 -4.28 29.59 14.01
CA VAL A 107 -4.01 29.38 15.44
C VAL A 107 -5.20 29.85 16.27
N ASP A 108 -5.77 30.99 15.94
CA ASP A 108 -6.94 31.49 16.65
C ASP A 108 -8.12 30.54 16.52
N TYR A 109 -8.33 29.99 15.36
CA TYR A 109 -9.39 29.00 15.15
C TYR A 109 -9.20 27.78 16.04
N GLN A 110 -7.98 27.26 16.11
CA GLN A 110 -7.69 26.11 16.93
C GLN A 110 -7.85 26.40 18.44
N LYS A 111 -7.46 27.58 18.86
CA LYS A 111 -7.59 27.98 20.27
C LYS A 111 -9.04 28.10 20.69
N ASN A 112 -9.91 28.46 19.80
CA ASN A 112 -11.32 28.64 20.09
C ASN A 112 -12.09 27.32 20.14
N LYS A 113 -11.44 26.24 19.83
CA LYS A 113 -12.03 24.91 19.97
C LYS A 113 -11.66 24.29 21.31
#